data_3c392efac3b365f1be38976619ca7b8a
#
_entry.id   3c392efac3b365f1be38976619ca7b8a
#
_cell.length_a   1.000
_cell.length_b   1.000
_cell.length_c   1.000
_cell.angle_alpha   90.00
_cell.angle_beta   90.00
_cell.angle_gamma   90.00
#
_symmetry.space_group_name_H-M   'P 1'
#
loop_
_entity.id
_entity.type
_entity.pdbx_description
1 polymer ?
#
loop_
_entity_poly.entity_id
_entity_poly.type
_entity_poly.pdbx_seq_one_letter_code
_entity_poly.pdbx_strand_id
1 'polypeptide(L)'
;MSYKRKYSVFISSTYEDLIDERQELLSVALENDYIPVGMEQFHAYPAKQWDVITKMIDECDAYLLVIGGRYGSIDPKEKISFTEMEYNYAKSKNIPFLVLIRNTDAITQDKIDSGEDKFEKQQKLDEFRKKVKNDNNTVSFFSTLSDLKYEASNALRNAVDFCGEQAGWVRYSDIKDIINSKIQDTRLEKIESIITNLKIELETIKEKQESNEHLQFITNEDIDNLFKVEGTTLHINLPKSDKKN
;
A
#
# COMPACT_ATOMS: atom_id res chain seq x y z
N MET A 1 18.32 5.66 -11.64
CA MET A 1 18.62 4.29 -11.17
C MET A 1 17.30 3.55 -11.07
N SER A 2 17.20 2.36 -11.67
CA SER A 2 15.99 1.52 -11.60
C SER A 2 16.17 0.55 -10.44
N TYR A 3 15.33 0.62 -9.42
CA TYR A 3 15.26 -0.35 -8.35
C TYR A 3 14.11 -1.34 -8.60
N LYS A 4 14.32 -2.60 -8.20
CA LYS A 4 13.31 -3.64 -8.36
C LYS A 4 12.24 -3.50 -7.28
N ARG A 5 10.98 -3.38 -7.70
CA ARG A 5 9.81 -3.40 -6.80
C ARG A 5 9.22 -4.80 -6.74
N LYS A 6 8.67 -5.15 -5.59
CA LYS A 6 7.77 -6.28 -5.42
C LYS A 6 6.42 -5.73 -4.98
N TYR A 7 5.36 -6.21 -5.61
CA TYR A 7 4.00 -5.82 -5.28
C TYR A 7 3.33 -6.88 -4.42
N SER A 8 2.37 -6.50 -3.60
CA SER A 8 1.54 -7.44 -2.85
C SER A 8 0.21 -7.66 -3.57
N VAL A 9 -0.25 -8.92 -3.63
CA VAL A 9 -1.52 -9.27 -4.24
C VAL A 9 -2.37 -10.12 -3.30
N PHE A 10 -3.59 -9.66 -3.01
CA PHE A 10 -4.56 -10.44 -2.25
C PHE A 10 -5.24 -11.46 -3.17
N ILE A 11 -5.14 -12.75 -2.83
CA ILE A 11 -5.76 -13.84 -3.59
C ILE A 11 -7.04 -14.27 -2.88
N SER A 12 -8.17 -13.90 -3.48
CA SER A 12 -9.52 -14.20 -3.01
C SER A 12 -10.15 -15.32 -3.82
N SER A 13 -10.60 -16.37 -3.17
CA SER A 13 -11.37 -17.46 -3.77
C SER A 13 -12.02 -18.32 -2.69
N THR A 14 -12.95 -19.17 -3.06
CA THR A 14 -13.30 -20.36 -2.27
C THR A 14 -12.10 -21.29 -2.10
N TYR A 15 -12.08 -22.09 -1.04
CA TYR A 15 -10.93 -22.94 -0.72
C TYR A 15 -11.08 -24.36 -1.26
N GLU A 16 -12.17 -25.02 -0.92
CA GLU A 16 -12.31 -26.49 -1.11
C GLU A 16 -12.33 -26.93 -2.59
N ASP A 17 -12.86 -26.12 -3.49
CA ASP A 17 -12.93 -26.43 -4.92
C ASP A 17 -11.72 -25.95 -5.71
N LEU A 18 -10.88 -25.10 -5.12
CA LEU A 18 -9.77 -24.42 -5.80
C LEU A 18 -8.40 -24.65 -5.11
N ILE A 19 -8.22 -25.77 -4.38
CA ILE A 19 -6.98 -26.05 -3.63
C ILE A 19 -5.76 -26.03 -4.56
N ASP A 20 -5.82 -26.75 -5.67
CA ASP A 20 -4.72 -26.85 -6.64
C ASP A 20 -4.50 -25.53 -7.36
N GLU A 21 -5.59 -24.85 -7.73
CA GLU A 21 -5.57 -23.55 -8.36
C GLU A 21 -4.92 -22.50 -7.47
N ARG A 22 -5.22 -22.52 -6.18
CA ARG A 22 -4.61 -21.59 -5.18
C ARG A 22 -3.11 -21.82 -5.04
N GLN A 23 -2.66 -23.07 -4.99
CA GLN A 23 -1.22 -23.39 -4.94
C GLN A 23 -0.49 -22.91 -6.19
N GLU A 24 -1.08 -23.10 -7.37
CA GLU A 24 -0.51 -22.57 -8.61
C GLU A 24 -0.45 -21.04 -8.61
N LEU A 25 -1.49 -20.37 -8.12
CA LEU A 25 -1.53 -18.91 -8.05
C LEU A 25 -0.48 -18.32 -7.09
N LEU A 26 -0.19 -18.99 -5.97
CA LEU A 26 0.91 -18.60 -5.09
C LEU A 26 2.25 -18.65 -5.83
N SER A 27 2.49 -19.72 -6.60
CA SER A 27 3.70 -19.89 -7.42
C SER A 27 3.79 -18.81 -8.51
N VAL A 28 2.70 -18.57 -9.22
CA VAL A 28 2.60 -17.55 -10.29
C VAL A 28 2.86 -16.15 -9.73
N ALA A 29 2.30 -15.82 -8.56
CA ALA A 29 2.54 -14.53 -7.94
C ALA A 29 4.03 -14.33 -7.63
N LEU A 30 4.69 -15.32 -7.05
CA LEU A 30 6.12 -15.26 -6.74
C LEU A 30 6.99 -15.17 -8.00
N GLU A 31 6.64 -15.92 -9.08
CA GLU A 31 7.33 -15.89 -10.38
C GLU A 31 7.23 -14.50 -11.06
N ASN A 32 6.17 -13.73 -10.77
CA ASN A 32 5.94 -12.39 -11.31
C ASN A 32 6.33 -11.26 -10.32
N ASP A 33 7.18 -11.55 -9.32
CA ASP A 33 7.66 -10.60 -8.31
C ASP A 33 6.55 -10.02 -7.40
N TYR A 34 5.43 -10.74 -7.24
CA TYR A 34 4.42 -10.42 -6.26
C TYR A 34 4.62 -11.16 -4.94
N ILE A 35 4.19 -10.54 -3.85
CA ILE A 35 4.05 -11.14 -2.53
C ILE A 35 2.59 -11.59 -2.41
N PRO A 36 2.29 -12.89 -2.50
CA PRO A 36 0.92 -13.36 -2.37
C PRO A 36 0.45 -13.24 -0.91
N VAL A 37 -0.77 -12.73 -0.74
CA VAL A 37 -1.47 -12.63 0.54
C VAL A 37 -2.82 -13.34 0.40
N GLY A 38 -3.17 -14.21 1.34
CA GLY A 38 -4.41 -14.97 1.27
C GLY A 38 -4.72 -15.72 2.56
N MET A 39 -5.82 -16.47 2.54
CA MET A 39 -6.35 -17.20 3.69
C MET A 39 -5.41 -18.26 4.24
N GLU A 40 -4.43 -18.74 3.47
CA GLU A 40 -3.45 -19.76 3.89
C GLU A 40 -2.57 -19.31 5.06
N GLN A 41 -2.44 -18.01 5.24
CA GLN A 41 -1.62 -17.41 6.30
C GLN A 41 -2.34 -17.31 7.64
N PHE A 42 -3.63 -17.69 7.69
CA PHE A 42 -4.43 -17.60 8.90
C PHE A 42 -4.27 -18.84 9.81
N HIS A 43 -3.48 -18.70 10.85
CA HIS A 43 -3.52 -19.58 12.00
C HIS A 43 -4.18 -18.82 13.15
N ALA A 44 -5.38 -19.27 13.59
CA ALA A 44 -6.12 -18.85 14.79
C ALA A 44 -5.81 -17.41 15.31
N TYR A 45 -6.38 -16.40 14.65
CA TYR A 45 -6.28 -15.03 15.14
C TYR A 45 -7.37 -14.74 16.17
N PRO A 46 -7.07 -14.04 17.28
CA PRO A 46 -8.07 -13.69 18.30
C PRO A 46 -9.01 -12.55 17.87
N ALA A 47 -8.74 -11.85 16.76
CA ALA A 47 -9.60 -10.82 16.20
C ALA A 47 -10.72 -11.45 15.36
N LYS A 48 -11.81 -10.70 15.13
CA LYS A 48 -12.85 -11.12 14.19
C LYS A 48 -12.20 -11.34 12.82
N GLN A 49 -12.44 -12.48 12.22
CA GLN A 49 -11.84 -12.89 10.94
C GLN A 49 -11.97 -11.81 9.87
N TRP A 50 -13.12 -11.13 9.80
CA TRP A 50 -13.37 -10.08 8.84
C TRP A 50 -12.45 -8.85 9.01
N ASP A 51 -12.18 -8.43 10.25
CA ASP A 51 -11.30 -7.29 10.51
C ASP A 51 -9.84 -7.54 10.08
N VAL A 52 -9.43 -8.81 10.09
CA VAL A 52 -8.10 -9.22 9.62
C VAL A 52 -8.05 -9.22 8.09
N ILE A 53 -9.08 -9.78 7.44
CA ILE A 53 -9.19 -9.83 5.98
C ILE A 53 -9.16 -8.42 5.39
N THR A 54 -9.95 -7.49 5.94
CA THR A 54 -9.99 -6.10 5.46
C THR A 54 -8.65 -5.40 5.57
N LYS A 55 -7.92 -5.59 6.66
CA LYS A 55 -6.55 -5.05 6.80
C LYS A 55 -5.59 -5.61 5.77
N MET A 56 -5.65 -6.92 5.50
CA MET A 56 -4.80 -7.53 4.48
C MET A 56 -5.09 -6.98 3.08
N ILE A 57 -6.38 -6.78 2.74
CA ILE A 57 -6.75 -6.15 1.47
C ILE A 57 -6.22 -4.72 1.42
N ASP A 58 -6.32 -3.95 2.52
CA ASP A 58 -5.83 -2.58 2.62
C ASP A 58 -4.30 -2.46 2.45
N GLU A 59 -3.56 -3.50 2.80
CA GLU A 59 -2.10 -3.56 2.68
C GLU A 59 -1.62 -4.11 1.32
N CYS A 60 -2.54 -4.53 0.43
CA CYS A 60 -2.21 -5.08 -0.87
C CYS A 60 -2.24 -4.02 -1.98
N ASP A 61 -1.34 -4.20 -2.95
CA ASP A 61 -1.23 -3.34 -4.13
C ASP A 61 -2.16 -3.77 -5.27
N ALA A 62 -2.63 -5.02 -5.24
CA ALA A 62 -3.56 -5.59 -6.21
C ALA A 62 -4.49 -6.63 -5.55
N TYR A 63 -5.63 -6.89 -6.19
CA TYR A 63 -6.60 -7.89 -5.78
C TYR A 63 -6.88 -8.87 -6.92
N LEU A 64 -6.72 -10.16 -6.66
CA LEU A 64 -6.95 -11.26 -7.61
C LEU A 64 -8.12 -12.11 -7.11
N LEU A 65 -9.26 -12.04 -7.81
CA LEU A 65 -10.43 -12.87 -7.59
C LEU A 65 -10.39 -14.10 -8.48
N VAL A 66 -10.60 -15.27 -7.89
CA VAL A 66 -10.80 -16.51 -8.65
C VAL A 66 -12.14 -17.13 -8.28
N ILE A 67 -12.99 -17.32 -9.28
CA ILE A 67 -14.32 -17.92 -9.10
C ILE A 67 -14.31 -19.34 -9.68
N GLY A 68 -14.47 -20.32 -8.81
CA GLY A 68 -14.62 -21.74 -9.12
C GLY A 68 -16.08 -22.19 -9.22
N GLY A 69 -16.35 -23.41 -8.80
CA GLY A 69 -17.68 -24.03 -8.82
C GLY A 69 -18.52 -23.81 -7.58
N ARG A 70 -17.96 -23.22 -6.50
CA ARG A 70 -18.66 -23.00 -5.25
C ARG A 70 -18.87 -21.52 -4.97
N TYR A 71 -19.99 -21.21 -4.32
CA TYR A 71 -20.24 -19.89 -3.73
C TYR A 71 -19.53 -19.75 -2.38
N GLY A 72 -19.39 -20.88 -1.68
CA GLY A 72 -18.67 -20.97 -0.42
C GLY A 72 -19.52 -20.68 0.81
N SER A 73 -18.83 -20.36 1.91
CA SER A 73 -19.47 -20.08 3.21
C SER A 73 -20.13 -18.71 3.21
N ILE A 74 -21.40 -18.69 3.64
CA ILE A 74 -22.21 -17.47 3.73
C ILE A 74 -22.06 -16.87 5.13
N ASP A 75 -21.77 -15.58 5.21
CA ASP A 75 -21.81 -14.86 6.47
C ASP A 75 -23.27 -14.76 6.97
N PRO A 76 -23.56 -15.14 8.23
CA PRO A 76 -24.93 -15.15 8.72
C PRO A 76 -25.57 -13.78 8.87
N LYS A 77 -24.77 -12.71 8.96
CA LYS A 77 -25.24 -11.33 9.09
C LYS A 77 -25.44 -10.67 7.71
N GLU A 78 -24.42 -10.75 6.86
CA GLU A 78 -24.45 -10.08 5.54
C GLU A 78 -25.21 -10.90 4.47
N LYS A 79 -25.47 -12.22 4.73
CA LYS A 79 -26.22 -13.12 3.84
C LYS A 79 -25.57 -13.35 2.46
N ILE A 80 -24.31 -13.00 2.31
CA ILE A 80 -23.46 -13.26 1.13
C ILE A 80 -22.21 -14.04 1.54
N SER A 81 -21.50 -14.62 0.57
CA SER A 81 -20.29 -15.38 0.86
C SER A 81 -19.13 -14.46 1.28
N PHE A 82 -18.18 -15.02 2.05
CA PHE A 82 -16.97 -14.28 2.41
C PHE A 82 -16.21 -13.80 1.18
N THR A 83 -16.11 -14.63 0.13
CA THR A 83 -15.47 -14.24 -1.14
C THR A 83 -16.18 -13.06 -1.80
N GLU A 84 -17.51 -13.01 -1.77
CA GLU A 84 -18.25 -11.86 -2.28
C GLU A 84 -18.09 -10.62 -1.39
N MET A 85 -18.00 -10.79 -0.06
CA MET A 85 -17.68 -9.69 0.86
C MET A 85 -16.30 -9.10 0.59
N GLU A 86 -15.28 -9.94 0.39
CA GLU A 86 -13.92 -9.54 0.01
C GLU A 86 -13.91 -8.75 -1.30
N TYR A 87 -14.62 -9.25 -2.31
CA TYR A 87 -14.80 -8.56 -3.59
C TYR A 87 -15.40 -7.17 -3.43
N ASN A 88 -16.52 -7.06 -2.70
CA ASN A 88 -17.19 -5.79 -2.48
C ASN A 88 -16.30 -4.78 -1.74
N TYR A 89 -15.56 -5.27 -0.74
CA TYR A 89 -14.63 -4.46 0.03
C TYR A 89 -13.46 -3.97 -0.82
N ALA A 90 -12.78 -4.86 -1.51
CA ALA A 90 -11.63 -4.53 -2.34
C ALA A 90 -12.02 -3.55 -3.47
N LYS A 91 -13.22 -3.68 -4.03
CA LYS A 91 -13.73 -2.77 -5.06
C LYS A 91 -13.84 -1.32 -4.55
N SER A 92 -14.06 -1.13 -3.25
CA SER A 92 -14.09 0.21 -2.64
C SER A 92 -12.71 0.88 -2.50
N LYS A 93 -11.60 0.13 -2.68
CA LYS A 93 -10.23 0.58 -2.40
C LYS A 93 -9.49 1.16 -3.59
N ASN A 94 -10.06 1.09 -4.79
CA ASN A 94 -9.46 1.61 -6.03
C ASN A 94 -8.07 1.05 -6.34
N ILE A 95 -7.85 -0.24 -6.00
CA ILE A 95 -6.64 -0.99 -6.37
C ILE A 95 -6.88 -1.77 -7.66
N PRO A 96 -5.83 -2.17 -8.42
CA PRO A 96 -5.95 -3.02 -9.59
C PRO A 96 -6.73 -4.31 -9.31
N PHE A 97 -7.73 -4.59 -10.16
CA PHE A 97 -8.63 -5.71 -10.03
C PHE A 97 -8.38 -6.74 -11.13
N LEU A 98 -8.05 -7.95 -10.73
CA LEU A 98 -7.80 -9.08 -11.60
C LEU A 98 -8.86 -10.14 -11.34
N VAL A 99 -9.51 -10.64 -12.37
CA VAL A 99 -10.60 -11.62 -12.23
C VAL A 99 -10.36 -12.81 -13.14
N LEU A 100 -10.33 -14.00 -12.57
CA LEU A 100 -10.25 -15.28 -13.24
C LEU A 100 -11.49 -16.11 -12.93
N ILE A 101 -12.21 -16.55 -13.96
CA ILE A 101 -13.43 -17.34 -13.79
C ILE A 101 -13.24 -18.70 -14.46
N ARG A 102 -13.44 -19.78 -13.70
CA ARG A 102 -13.44 -21.13 -14.26
C ARG A 102 -14.62 -21.32 -15.21
N ASN A 103 -14.35 -21.86 -16.40
CA ASN A 103 -15.39 -22.22 -17.36
C ASN A 103 -16.33 -23.27 -16.76
N THR A 104 -17.62 -23.08 -16.95
CA THR A 104 -18.65 -23.95 -16.35
C THR A 104 -18.59 -25.40 -16.82
N ASP A 105 -18.17 -25.62 -18.03
CA ASP A 105 -17.96 -26.97 -18.63
C ASP A 105 -16.74 -27.69 -18.04
N ALA A 106 -15.82 -26.97 -17.43
CA ALA A 106 -14.65 -27.50 -16.72
C ALA A 106 -14.86 -27.72 -15.20
N ILE A 107 -16.09 -27.52 -14.71
CA ILE A 107 -16.41 -27.71 -13.27
C ILE A 107 -16.98 -29.12 -13.09
N THR A 108 -16.31 -29.95 -12.31
CA THR A 108 -16.75 -31.30 -11.97
C THR A 108 -17.71 -31.30 -10.78
N GLN A 109 -18.48 -32.38 -10.60
CA GLN A 109 -19.54 -32.49 -9.60
C GLN A 109 -19.01 -32.39 -8.13
N ASP A 110 -17.77 -32.78 -7.89
CA ASP A 110 -17.10 -32.70 -6.59
C ASP A 110 -16.66 -31.26 -6.26
N LYS A 111 -16.57 -30.39 -7.27
CA LYS A 111 -16.15 -28.99 -7.13
C LYS A 111 -17.32 -28.00 -7.07
N ILE A 112 -18.55 -28.46 -6.85
CA ILE A 112 -19.72 -27.60 -6.60
C ILE A 112 -20.15 -27.65 -5.14
N ASP A 113 -20.95 -26.67 -4.72
CA ASP A 113 -21.55 -26.68 -3.39
C ASP A 113 -22.45 -27.93 -3.21
N SER A 114 -22.43 -28.49 -2.02
CA SER A 114 -23.21 -29.68 -1.63
C SER A 114 -24.06 -29.35 -0.39
N GLY A 115 -25.01 -30.25 -0.04
CA GLY A 115 -25.89 -30.06 1.09
C GLY A 115 -27.28 -29.54 0.72
N GLU A 116 -28.07 -29.18 1.73
CA GLU A 116 -29.46 -28.77 1.60
C GLU A 116 -29.59 -27.40 0.90
N ASP A 117 -28.61 -26.52 1.10
CA ASP A 117 -28.57 -25.15 0.56
C ASP A 117 -27.88 -25.04 -0.84
N LYS A 118 -27.53 -26.17 -1.46
CA LYS A 118 -26.79 -26.18 -2.73
C LYS A 118 -27.44 -25.38 -3.86
N PHE A 119 -28.76 -25.43 -3.98
CA PHE A 119 -29.47 -24.69 -5.02
C PHE A 119 -29.45 -23.17 -4.80
N GLU A 120 -29.63 -22.74 -3.55
CA GLU A 120 -29.51 -21.33 -3.19
C GLU A 120 -28.09 -20.82 -3.46
N LYS A 121 -27.08 -21.57 -3.04
CA LYS A 121 -25.67 -21.22 -3.30
C LYS A 121 -25.33 -21.16 -4.77
N GLN A 122 -25.85 -22.12 -5.57
CA GLN A 122 -25.63 -22.09 -7.01
C GLN A 122 -26.25 -20.86 -7.67
N GLN A 123 -27.47 -20.49 -7.28
CA GLN A 123 -28.11 -19.26 -7.75
C GLN A 123 -27.29 -18.02 -7.38
N LYS A 124 -26.85 -17.92 -6.13
CA LYS A 124 -26.00 -16.83 -5.67
C LYS A 124 -24.65 -16.78 -6.40
N LEU A 125 -24.04 -17.92 -6.69
CA LEU A 125 -22.82 -17.99 -7.49
C LEU A 125 -23.05 -17.43 -8.90
N ASP A 126 -24.15 -17.79 -9.54
CA ASP A 126 -24.49 -17.30 -10.88
C ASP A 126 -24.74 -15.79 -10.88
N GLU A 127 -25.41 -15.28 -9.84
CA GLU A 127 -25.61 -13.85 -9.64
C GLU A 127 -24.27 -13.12 -9.40
N PHE A 128 -23.41 -13.67 -8.56
CA PHE A 128 -22.08 -13.13 -8.31
C PHE A 128 -21.20 -13.11 -9.55
N ARG A 129 -21.19 -14.19 -10.35
CA ARG A 129 -20.49 -14.24 -11.65
C ARG A 129 -20.98 -13.16 -12.62
N LYS A 130 -22.31 -12.96 -12.69
CA LYS A 130 -22.93 -11.90 -13.51
C LYS A 130 -22.52 -10.51 -13.02
N LYS A 131 -22.58 -10.27 -11.72
CA LYS A 131 -22.17 -9.01 -11.07
C LYS A 131 -20.72 -8.67 -11.43
N VAL A 132 -19.78 -9.60 -11.21
CA VAL A 132 -18.37 -9.40 -11.49
C VAL A 132 -18.09 -9.08 -12.97
N LYS A 133 -18.82 -9.73 -13.91
CA LYS A 133 -18.70 -9.45 -15.36
C LYS A 133 -19.27 -8.06 -15.72
N ASN A 134 -20.35 -7.64 -15.07
CA ASN A 134 -21.01 -6.36 -15.34
C ASN A 134 -20.28 -5.15 -14.74
N ASP A 135 -19.41 -5.39 -13.79
CA ASP A 135 -18.72 -4.34 -13.03
C ASP A 135 -17.51 -3.73 -13.78
N ASN A 136 -17.46 -3.86 -15.12
CA ASN A 136 -16.38 -3.37 -16.00
C ASN A 136 -14.99 -3.92 -15.67
N ASN A 137 -14.91 -5.09 -15.03
CA ASN A 137 -13.65 -5.75 -14.77
C ASN A 137 -13.11 -6.42 -16.05
N THR A 138 -11.81 -6.43 -16.21
CA THR A 138 -11.16 -7.32 -17.16
C THR A 138 -11.23 -8.74 -16.61
N VAL A 139 -12.00 -9.62 -17.27
CA VAL A 139 -12.23 -10.99 -16.83
C VAL A 139 -11.54 -11.95 -17.80
N SER A 140 -10.69 -12.81 -17.27
CA SER A 140 -10.13 -13.95 -17.99
C SER A 140 -10.80 -15.26 -17.58
N PHE A 141 -10.81 -16.22 -18.48
CA PHE A 141 -11.43 -17.53 -18.26
C PHE A 141 -10.39 -18.63 -18.32
N PHE A 142 -10.57 -19.68 -17.52
CA PHE A 142 -9.69 -20.84 -17.50
C PHE A 142 -10.47 -22.15 -17.38
N SER A 143 -9.92 -23.23 -17.94
CA SER A 143 -10.46 -24.59 -17.83
C SER A 143 -9.47 -25.52 -17.13
N THR A 144 -8.18 -25.30 -17.33
CA THR A 144 -7.08 -26.12 -16.81
C THR A 144 -6.17 -25.28 -15.89
N LEU A 145 -5.30 -25.96 -15.11
CA LEU A 145 -4.25 -25.27 -14.34
C LEU A 145 -3.27 -24.52 -15.24
N SER A 146 -3.00 -25.05 -16.43
CA SER A 146 -2.12 -24.38 -17.39
C SER A 146 -2.73 -23.08 -17.92
N ASP A 147 -4.04 -23.08 -18.21
CA ASP A 147 -4.75 -21.85 -18.60
C ASP A 147 -4.72 -20.85 -17.46
N LEU A 148 -5.01 -21.31 -16.22
CA LEU A 148 -4.97 -20.47 -15.03
C LEU A 148 -3.59 -19.81 -14.86
N LYS A 149 -2.51 -20.60 -14.95
CA LYS A 149 -1.14 -20.10 -14.88
C LYS A 149 -0.87 -19.00 -15.90
N TYR A 150 -1.23 -19.25 -17.15
CA TYR A 150 -1.05 -18.31 -18.25
C TYR A 150 -1.82 -17.02 -18.03
N GLU A 151 -3.12 -17.11 -17.74
CA GLU A 151 -4.01 -15.97 -17.56
C GLU A 151 -3.63 -15.16 -16.31
N ALA A 152 -3.32 -15.81 -15.20
CA ALA A 152 -2.87 -15.14 -13.97
C ALA A 152 -1.54 -14.40 -14.16
N SER A 153 -0.58 -15.04 -14.86
CA SER A 153 0.72 -14.42 -15.14
C SER A 153 0.58 -13.17 -16.02
N ASN A 154 -0.29 -13.23 -17.04
CA ASN A 154 -0.57 -12.07 -17.89
C ASN A 154 -1.28 -10.95 -17.12
N ALA A 155 -2.29 -11.31 -16.31
CA ALA A 155 -3.03 -10.37 -15.50
C ALA A 155 -2.11 -9.62 -14.51
N LEU A 156 -1.25 -10.35 -13.79
CA LEU A 156 -0.32 -9.78 -12.83
C LEU A 156 0.71 -8.85 -13.50
N ARG A 157 1.25 -9.23 -14.65
CA ARG A 157 2.18 -8.37 -15.41
C ARG A 157 1.54 -7.06 -15.83
N ASN A 158 0.31 -7.14 -16.32
CA ASN A 158 -0.42 -5.94 -16.76
C ASN A 158 -0.85 -5.06 -15.56
N ALA A 159 -1.09 -5.66 -14.38
CA ALA A 159 -1.52 -4.92 -13.19
C ALA A 159 -0.46 -3.94 -12.69
N VAL A 160 0.83 -4.18 -12.92
CA VAL A 160 1.93 -3.29 -12.51
C VAL A 160 1.73 -1.87 -13.06
N ASP A 161 1.24 -1.74 -14.30
CA ASP A 161 1.02 -0.45 -14.94
C ASP A 161 -0.12 0.37 -14.29
N PHE A 162 -0.99 -0.30 -13.52
CA PHE A 162 -2.10 0.31 -12.81
C PHE A 162 -1.84 0.47 -11.29
N CYS A 163 -0.75 -0.09 -10.78
CA CYS A 163 -0.33 0.16 -9.41
C CYS A 163 0.18 1.61 -9.30
N GLY A 164 -0.24 2.30 -8.25
CA GLY A 164 0.17 3.70 -8.03
C GLY A 164 1.70 3.84 -7.85
N GLU A 165 2.19 5.06 -8.02
CA GLU A 165 3.64 5.36 -7.86
C GLU A 165 4.19 4.98 -6.47
N GLN A 166 3.33 4.99 -5.44
CA GLN A 166 3.69 4.64 -4.07
C GLN A 166 3.51 3.14 -3.76
N ALA A 167 2.98 2.35 -4.71
CA ALA A 167 2.76 0.93 -4.54
C ALA A 167 4.06 0.13 -4.57
N GLY A 168 4.03 -1.03 -3.90
CA GLY A 168 5.10 -2.01 -3.91
C GLY A 168 6.21 -1.76 -2.88
N TRP A 169 6.97 -2.80 -2.65
CA TRP A 169 8.07 -2.89 -1.70
C TRP A 169 9.41 -2.81 -2.41
N VAL A 170 10.33 -2.01 -1.88
CA VAL A 170 11.70 -1.91 -2.36
C VAL A 170 12.68 -2.24 -1.23
N ARG A 171 13.80 -2.84 -1.60
CA ARG A 171 14.84 -3.12 -0.61
C ARG A 171 15.48 -1.81 -0.16
N TYR A 172 15.60 -1.60 1.14
CA TYR A 172 16.20 -0.39 1.72
C TYR A 172 17.61 -0.11 1.18
N SER A 173 18.45 -1.16 0.99
CA SER A 173 19.80 -1.01 0.41
C SER A 173 19.77 -0.32 -0.96
N ASP A 174 18.73 -0.54 -1.75
CA ASP A 174 18.65 -0.07 -3.14
C ASP A 174 18.25 1.41 -3.22
N ILE A 175 17.64 1.94 -2.16
CA ILE A 175 17.15 3.33 -2.08
C ILE A 175 17.82 4.15 -0.98
N LYS A 176 18.74 3.55 -0.20
CA LYS A 176 19.41 4.18 0.95
C LYS A 176 20.04 5.52 0.60
N ASP A 177 20.77 5.59 -0.51
CA ASP A 177 21.48 6.80 -0.91
C ASP A 177 20.50 7.90 -1.37
N ILE A 178 19.40 7.52 -2.02
CA ILE A 178 18.32 8.43 -2.42
C ILE A 178 17.63 9.02 -1.18
N ILE A 179 17.35 8.17 -0.18
CA ILE A 179 16.74 8.62 1.07
C ILE A 179 17.69 9.58 1.81
N ASN A 180 18.97 9.23 1.89
CA ASN A 180 19.97 10.05 2.58
C ASN A 180 20.15 11.40 1.88
N SER A 181 20.19 11.45 0.54
CA SER A 181 20.27 12.72 -0.20
C SER A 181 19.03 13.57 0.03
N LYS A 182 17.83 13.01 -0.07
CA LYS A 182 16.59 13.76 0.20
C LYS A 182 16.51 14.31 1.63
N ILE A 183 16.98 13.55 2.61
CA ILE A 183 17.04 14.02 4.01
C ILE A 183 18.01 15.20 4.13
N GLN A 184 19.17 15.15 3.45
CA GLN A 184 20.14 16.25 3.44
C GLN A 184 19.57 17.48 2.72
N ASP A 185 18.94 17.32 1.56
CA ASP A 185 18.32 18.41 0.82
C ASP A 185 17.25 19.12 1.66
N THR A 186 16.36 18.37 2.31
CA THR A 186 15.34 18.93 3.19
C THR A 186 15.94 19.67 4.41
N ARG A 187 17.06 19.18 4.94
CA ARG A 187 17.78 19.87 6.03
C ARG A 187 18.42 21.17 5.55
N LEU A 188 19.01 21.16 4.36
CA LEU A 188 19.59 22.35 3.74
C LEU A 188 18.54 23.43 3.48
N GLU A 189 17.41 23.08 2.88
CA GLU A 189 16.28 23.98 2.65
C GLU A 189 15.79 24.63 3.97
N LYS A 190 15.69 23.81 5.02
CA LYS A 190 15.27 24.30 6.34
C LYS A 190 16.30 25.27 6.95
N ILE A 191 17.60 24.99 6.81
CA ILE A 191 18.70 25.85 7.27
C ILE A 191 18.70 27.17 6.46
N GLU A 192 18.54 27.10 5.16
CA GLU A 192 18.46 28.29 4.29
C GLU A 192 17.28 29.19 4.66
N SER A 193 16.13 28.61 4.94
CA SER A 193 14.96 29.33 5.43
C SER A 193 15.22 30.06 6.77
N ILE A 194 15.87 29.36 7.71
CA ILE A 194 16.24 29.95 9.01
C ILE A 194 17.25 31.09 8.81
N ILE A 195 18.27 30.90 7.98
CA ILE A 195 19.26 31.96 7.67
C ILE A 195 18.59 33.19 7.05
N THR A 196 17.63 32.98 6.15
CA THR A 196 16.89 34.07 5.52
C THR A 196 16.08 34.85 6.52
N ASN A 197 15.37 34.17 7.41
CA ASN A 197 14.62 34.84 8.49
C ASN A 197 15.52 35.62 9.45
N LEU A 198 16.65 35.05 9.84
CA LEU A 198 17.64 35.73 10.70
C LEU A 198 18.26 36.95 10.02
N LYS A 199 18.48 36.92 8.70
CA LYS A 199 18.94 38.10 7.95
C LYS A 199 17.91 39.25 8.02
N ILE A 200 16.65 38.95 7.82
CA ILE A 200 15.54 39.92 7.89
C ILE A 200 15.46 40.52 9.31
N GLU A 201 15.55 39.70 10.34
CA GLU A 201 15.54 40.17 11.72
C GLU A 201 16.73 41.06 12.03
N LEU A 202 17.93 40.69 11.57
CA LEU A 202 19.14 41.51 11.72
C LEU A 202 19.03 42.85 11.00
N GLU A 203 18.45 42.89 9.80
CA GLU A 203 18.20 44.15 9.10
C GLU A 203 17.20 45.01 9.87
N THR A 204 16.11 44.43 10.37
CA THR A 204 15.12 45.14 11.20
C THR A 204 15.72 45.70 12.46
N ILE A 205 16.65 44.96 13.11
CA ILE A 205 17.37 45.44 14.31
C ILE A 205 18.32 46.60 13.97
N LYS A 206 19.05 46.52 12.85
CA LYS A 206 19.92 47.61 12.39
C LYS A 206 19.15 48.89 12.11
N GLU A 207 18.03 48.79 11.37
CA GLU A 207 17.15 49.93 11.11
C GLU A 207 16.59 50.56 12.41
N LYS A 208 16.25 49.76 13.41
CA LYS A 208 15.83 50.22 14.72
C LYS A 208 16.97 50.87 15.53
N GLN A 209 18.20 50.42 15.37
CA GLN A 209 19.37 51.02 16.01
C GLN A 209 19.75 52.34 15.37
N GLU A 210 19.61 52.47 14.04
CA GLU A 210 19.85 53.73 13.32
C GLU A 210 18.77 54.79 13.61
N SER A 211 17.54 54.37 13.94
CA SER A 211 16.42 55.27 14.23
C SER A 211 16.29 55.66 15.71
N ASN A 212 17.06 55.07 16.64
CA ASN A 212 16.99 55.33 18.07
C ASN A 212 18.36 55.74 18.60
N GLU A 213 18.52 56.98 19.02
CA GLU A 213 19.72 57.55 19.70
C GLU A 213 20.01 56.94 21.09
N HIS A 214 19.35 55.86 21.51
CA HIS A 214 19.64 55.16 22.74
C HIS A 214 20.13 53.72 22.44
N LEU A 215 21.47 53.56 22.47
CA LEU A 215 22.15 52.28 22.41
C LEU A 215 21.75 51.38 23.58
N GLN A 216 20.82 50.47 23.36
CA GLN A 216 20.69 49.26 24.19
C GLN A 216 21.63 48.21 23.66
N PHE A 217 22.63 47.81 24.45
CA PHE A 217 23.56 46.75 24.11
C PHE A 217 22.82 45.43 24.11
N ILE A 218 22.78 44.74 22.96
CA ILE A 218 22.31 43.35 22.88
C ILE A 218 23.33 42.48 23.61
N THR A 219 22.90 41.75 24.64
CA THR A 219 23.75 40.86 25.41
C THR A 219 23.99 39.56 24.69
N ASN A 220 25.07 38.83 24.99
CA ASN A 220 25.32 37.49 24.44
C ASN A 220 24.18 36.52 24.77
N GLU A 221 23.44 36.76 25.85
CA GLU A 221 22.28 35.99 26.26
C GLU A 221 21.08 36.17 25.31
N ASP A 222 20.92 37.36 24.73
CA ASP A 222 19.88 37.64 23.72
C ASP A 222 20.19 36.90 22.39
N ILE A 223 21.48 36.86 22.05
CA ILE A 223 21.95 36.10 20.84
C ILE A 223 21.77 34.61 21.05
N ASP A 224 22.11 34.05 22.21
CA ASP A 224 21.95 32.63 22.51
C ASP A 224 20.47 32.18 22.53
N ASN A 225 19.55 33.07 22.91
CA ASN A 225 18.12 32.80 22.87
C ASN A 225 17.55 32.81 21.46
N LEU A 226 18.08 33.59 20.51
CA LEU A 226 17.70 33.59 19.10
C LEU A 226 18.09 32.30 18.39
N PHE A 227 19.12 31.59 18.87
CA PHE A 227 19.61 30.34 18.26
C PHE A 227 19.14 29.06 18.95
N LYS A 228 18.28 29.14 19.97
CA LYS A 228 17.64 27.96 20.57
C LYS A 228 16.48 27.50 19.71
N VAL A 229 16.78 26.64 18.71
CA VAL A 229 15.77 25.81 18.06
C VAL A 229 15.69 24.50 18.83
N GLU A 230 14.49 24.08 19.22
CA GLU A 230 14.29 22.81 19.95
C GLU A 230 15.06 21.66 19.30
N GLY A 231 16.02 21.11 20.02
CA GLY A 231 16.77 19.90 19.67
C GLY A 231 18.06 20.08 18.85
N THR A 232 18.53 21.30 18.54
CA THR A 232 19.80 21.48 17.82
C THR A 232 20.59 22.66 18.39
N THR A 233 21.73 22.39 19.01
CA THR A 233 22.65 23.45 19.46
C THR A 233 23.65 23.72 18.33
N LEU A 234 23.55 24.85 17.66
CA LEU A 234 24.53 25.32 16.69
C LEU A 234 25.59 26.14 17.46
N HIS A 235 26.80 25.59 17.58
CA HIS A 235 27.93 26.34 18.09
C HIS A 235 28.54 27.17 16.96
N ILE A 236 28.25 28.48 16.94
CA ILE A 236 28.92 29.42 16.04
C ILE A 236 30.08 30.07 16.81
N ASN A 237 31.33 29.78 16.40
CA ASN A 237 32.50 30.49 16.90
C ASN A 237 32.57 31.90 16.27
N LEU A 238 32.10 32.89 16.98
CA LEU A 238 32.29 34.28 16.58
C LEU A 238 33.74 34.71 16.90
N PRO A 239 34.42 35.47 16.03
CA PRO A 239 35.74 35.98 16.29
C PRO A 239 35.68 36.97 17.46
N LYS A 240 36.58 36.81 18.44
CA LYS A 240 36.71 37.72 19.58
C LYS A 240 36.98 39.10 19.04
N SER A 241 36.13 40.06 19.38
CA SER A 241 36.40 41.46 19.12
C SER A 241 37.65 41.89 19.91
N ASP A 242 38.73 42.23 19.21
CA ASP A 242 39.91 42.87 19.80
C ASP A 242 39.48 44.21 20.39
N LYS A 243 39.46 44.25 21.72
CA LYS A 243 39.43 45.52 22.43
C LYS A 243 40.76 46.21 22.16
N LYS A 244 40.77 47.20 21.26
CA LYS A 244 41.84 48.22 21.25
C LYS A 244 41.52 49.26 22.33
N ASN A 245 42.49 49.45 23.22
CA ASN A 245 42.60 50.55 24.16
C ASN A 245 42.50 51.93 23.48
#